data_bd11bbbefdd828b0b8c6769340b78a52
#
_entry.id   bd11bbbefdd828b0b8c6769340b78a52
#
_cell.length_a   1.000
_cell.length_b   1.000
_cell.length_c   1.000
_cell.angle_alpha   90.00
_cell.angle_beta   90.00
_cell.angle_gamma   90.00
#
_symmetry.space_group_name_H-M   'P 1'
#
loop_
_entity.id
_entity.type
_entity.pdbx_description
1 polymer ?
#
loop_
_entity_poly.entity_id
_entity_poly.type
_entity_poly.pdbx_seq_one_letter_code
_entity_poly.pdbx_strand_id
1 'polypeptide(L)'
;MSVVLSCEDIQDGAIGLIINQQLDMQVNAIFKQLDLDYHEGCGDHLILDGGPVARDRGFILHLACTQRWESTVDISDDVSLTASKDILSDIAVGKGPQNALVTLGYSSWDAGQLEEELTTNSWLTIPAKSAIIFNTECENRAVVAAASIGIKLGMLSMDIGHA
;
A
#
# COMPACT_ATOMS: atom_id res chain seq x y z
N MET A 1 8.77 11.74 2.83
CA MET A 1 8.99 10.56 3.70
C MET A 1 8.05 9.45 3.28
N SER A 2 8.57 8.27 3.02
CA SER A 2 7.77 7.14 2.56
C SER A 2 7.16 6.38 3.72
N VAL A 3 5.89 6.01 3.58
CA VAL A 3 5.21 5.07 4.48
C VAL A 3 5.14 3.73 3.76
N VAL A 4 5.71 2.70 4.37
CA VAL A 4 5.76 1.36 3.79
C VAL A 4 4.94 0.42 4.65
N LEU A 5 3.99 -0.27 4.03
CA LEU A 5 3.27 -1.36 4.67
C LEU A 5 4.05 -2.64 4.41
N SER A 6 4.57 -3.26 5.48
CA SER A 6 5.24 -4.56 5.37
C SER A 6 4.17 -5.63 5.14
N CYS A 7 4.25 -6.32 4.02
CA CYS A 7 3.23 -7.29 3.61
C CYS A 7 3.67 -8.73 3.89
N GLU A 8 4.96 -8.99 3.84
CA GLU A 8 5.50 -10.33 4.06
C GLU A 8 6.93 -10.20 4.54
N ASP A 9 7.26 -10.93 5.59
CA ASP A 9 8.61 -11.06 6.12
C ASP A 9 8.96 -12.54 6.11
N ILE A 10 9.72 -12.93 5.11
CA ILE A 10 10.10 -14.32 4.88
C ILE A 10 11.61 -14.49 5.09
N GLN A 11 12.06 -15.72 5.29
CA GLN A 11 13.48 -16.01 5.50
C GLN A 11 14.38 -15.48 4.39
N ASP A 12 13.84 -15.33 3.17
CA ASP A 12 14.57 -14.87 1.99
C ASP A 12 14.48 -13.36 1.78
N GLY A 13 13.88 -12.61 2.71
CA GLY A 13 13.76 -11.16 2.63
C GLY A 13 12.40 -10.64 3.06
N ALA A 14 12.16 -9.36 2.81
CA ALA A 14 10.91 -8.68 3.14
C ALA A 14 10.34 -8.00 1.90
N ILE A 15 9.03 -7.94 1.82
CA ILE A 15 8.28 -7.24 0.76
C ILE A 15 7.36 -6.22 1.42
N GLY A 16 7.31 -5.02 0.86
CA GLY A 16 6.42 -3.98 1.33
C GLY A 16 5.87 -3.12 0.20
N LEU A 17 4.81 -2.41 0.50
CA LEU A 17 4.19 -1.46 -0.42
C LEU A 17 4.28 -0.05 0.14
N ILE A 18 4.78 0.87 -0.67
CA ILE A 18 4.71 2.29 -0.34
C ILE A 18 3.26 2.73 -0.52
N ILE A 19 2.67 3.35 0.49
CA ILE A 19 1.23 3.69 0.48
C ILE A 19 0.96 5.18 0.50
N ASN A 20 1.98 6.02 0.39
CA ASN A 20 1.81 7.48 0.40
C ASN A 20 2.44 8.17 -0.81
N GLN A 21 2.63 7.46 -1.90
CA GLN A 21 3.07 8.02 -3.18
C GLN A 21 2.07 7.66 -4.26
N GLN A 22 1.56 8.65 -4.98
CA GLN A 22 0.58 8.45 -6.04
C GLN A 22 1.27 8.56 -7.41
N LEU A 23 0.80 7.72 -8.35
CA LEU A 23 1.11 7.89 -9.76
C LEU A 23 0.11 8.89 -10.36
N ASP A 24 0.50 9.53 -11.46
CA ASP A 24 -0.41 10.38 -12.23
C ASP A 24 -1.25 9.51 -13.20
N MET A 25 -1.97 8.56 -12.63
CA MET A 25 -2.79 7.61 -13.37
C MET A 25 -3.95 7.14 -12.51
N GLN A 26 -5.16 7.19 -13.05
CA GLN A 26 -6.33 6.66 -12.36
C GLN A 26 -6.46 5.15 -12.57
N VAL A 27 -7.15 4.49 -11.66
CA VAL A 27 -7.40 3.04 -11.72
C VAL A 27 -8.13 2.65 -12.99
N ASN A 28 -9.02 3.52 -13.51
CA ASN A 28 -9.75 3.24 -14.74
C ASN A 28 -8.84 3.04 -15.96
N ALA A 29 -7.60 3.56 -15.94
CA ALA A 29 -6.62 3.31 -16.99
C ALA A 29 -6.24 1.83 -17.06
N ILE A 30 -6.18 1.14 -15.92
CA ILE A 30 -5.94 -0.30 -15.87
C ILE A 30 -7.14 -1.06 -16.47
N PHE A 31 -8.36 -0.65 -16.14
CA PHE A 31 -9.56 -1.28 -16.70
C PHE A 31 -9.55 -1.20 -18.23
N LYS A 32 -9.21 -0.04 -18.78
CA LYS A 32 -9.11 0.15 -20.24
C LYS A 32 -8.03 -0.74 -20.85
N GLN A 33 -6.89 -0.85 -20.21
CA GLN A 33 -5.77 -1.67 -20.67
C GLN A 33 -6.11 -3.16 -20.68
N LEU A 34 -6.95 -3.60 -19.73
CA LEU A 34 -7.37 -4.99 -19.62
C LEU A 34 -8.68 -5.28 -20.37
N ASP A 35 -9.21 -4.32 -21.12
CA ASP A 35 -10.50 -4.42 -21.82
C ASP A 35 -11.65 -4.78 -20.89
N LEU A 36 -11.64 -4.23 -19.68
CA LEU A 36 -12.71 -4.40 -18.72
C LEU A 36 -13.72 -3.26 -18.85
N ASP A 37 -14.99 -3.61 -18.96
CA ASP A 37 -16.07 -2.62 -18.82
C ASP A 37 -16.14 -2.19 -17.36
N TYR A 38 -16.34 -0.90 -17.12
CA TYR A 38 -16.41 -0.38 -15.75
C TYR A 38 -17.52 0.66 -15.62
N HIS A 39 -18.11 0.68 -14.43
CA HIS A 39 -19.14 1.64 -14.09
C HIS A 39 -18.53 3.01 -13.80
N GLU A 40 -19.27 4.06 -14.08
CA GLU A 40 -18.86 5.43 -13.78
C GLU A 40 -18.56 5.57 -12.29
N GLY A 41 -17.44 6.19 -11.96
CA GLY A 41 -16.99 6.37 -10.59
C GLY A 41 -16.15 5.22 -10.04
N CYS A 42 -16.21 4.05 -10.65
CA CYS A 42 -15.39 2.90 -10.24
C CYS A 42 -14.00 3.01 -10.88
N GLY A 43 -13.05 3.60 -10.19
CA GLY A 43 -11.69 3.74 -10.71
C GLY A 43 -11.26 5.18 -10.95
N ASP A 44 -11.94 6.13 -10.35
CA ASP A 44 -11.60 7.55 -10.45
C ASP A 44 -10.44 7.95 -9.54
N HIS A 45 -10.07 7.10 -8.60
CA HIS A 45 -8.95 7.37 -7.70
C HIS A 45 -7.61 7.03 -8.35
N LEU A 46 -6.54 7.67 -7.85
CA LEU A 46 -5.20 7.48 -8.38
C LEU A 46 -4.58 6.16 -7.89
N ILE A 47 -3.76 5.57 -8.75
CA ILE A 47 -2.96 4.39 -8.43
C ILE A 47 -1.80 4.83 -7.53
N LEU A 48 -1.43 4.00 -6.56
CA LEU A 48 -0.25 4.23 -5.73
C LEU A 48 0.99 3.63 -6.38
N ASP A 49 2.13 4.31 -6.22
CA ASP A 49 3.44 3.80 -6.58
C ASP A 49 3.98 2.98 -5.39
N GLY A 50 3.82 1.67 -5.44
CA GLY A 50 4.16 0.78 -4.33
C GLY A 50 5.64 0.51 -4.16
N GLY A 51 6.47 0.85 -5.15
CA GLY A 51 7.91 0.67 -5.08
C GLY A 51 8.56 0.45 -6.45
N PRO A 52 9.90 0.32 -6.47
CA PRO A 52 10.67 0.26 -7.72
C PRO A 52 10.72 -1.12 -8.36
N VAL A 53 10.28 -2.18 -7.68
CA VAL A 53 10.38 -3.55 -8.19
C VAL A 53 9.10 -3.93 -8.91
N ALA A 54 9.21 -4.56 -10.09
CA ALA A 54 8.10 -5.07 -10.88
C ALA A 54 6.97 -4.04 -11.03
N ARG A 55 7.27 -2.88 -11.59
CA ARG A 55 6.34 -1.73 -11.66
C ARG A 55 5.12 -1.97 -12.54
N ASP A 56 5.11 -3.02 -13.31
CA ASP A 56 3.97 -3.47 -14.11
C ASP A 56 3.04 -4.42 -13.36
N ARG A 57 3.41 -4.84 -12.15
CA ARG A 57 2.66 -5.77 -11.33
C ARG A 57 1.77 -5.02 -10.34
N GLY A 58 0.49 -5.36 -10.32
CA GLY A 58 -0.49 -4.73 -9.45
C GLY A 58 -0.74 -5.49 -8.17
N PHE A 59 -0.97 -4.74 -7.10
CA PHE A 59 -1.37 -5.26 -5.80
C PHE A 59 -2.52 -4.42 -5.29
N ILE A 60 -3.53 -5.06 -4.75
CA ILE A 60 -4.70 -4.36 -4.22
C ILE A 60 -4.78 -4.60 -2.72
N LEU A 61 -4.65 -3.51 -1.96
CA LEU A 61 -4.87 -3.50 -0.52
C LEU A 61 -6.34 -3.20 -0.26
N HIS A 62 -6.97 -3.97 0.62
CA HIS A 62 -8.37 -3.77 0.97
C HIS A 62 -8.66 -4.24 2.39
N LEU A 63 -9.81 -3.84 2.91
CA LEU A 63 -10.27 -4.36 4.19
C LEU A 63 -10.54 -5.86 4.08
N ALA A 64 -10.18 -6.59 5.12
CA ALA A 64 -10.47 -8.01 5.20
C ALA A 64 -11.99 -8.22 5.09
N CYS A 65 -12.38 -9.18 4.24
CA CYS A 65 -13.78 -9.49 4.01
C CYS A 65 -13.94 -10.99 3.79
N THR A 66 -15.19 -11.45 3.77
CA THR A 66 -15.48 -12.86 3.54
C THR A 66 -15.25 -13.26 2.09
N GLN A 67 -15.34 -12.31 1.16
CA GLN A 67 -15.07 -12.55 -0.25
C GLN A 67 -13.57 -12.75 -0.45
N ARG A 68 -13.22 -13.79 -1.23
CA ARG A 68 -11.82 -14.11 -1.54
C ARG A 68 -11.63 -14.15 -3.05
N TRP A 69 -10.50 -13.64 -3.50
CA TRP A 69 -10.05 -13.74 -4.89
C TRP A 69 -8.91 -14.74 -4.96
N GLU A 70 -8.47 -15.08 -6.16
CA GLU A 70 -7.50 -16.17 -6.37
C GLU A 70 -6.24 -16.02 -5.50
N SER A 71 -5.70 -14.80 -5.39
CA SER A 71 -4.46 -14.54 -4.65
C SER A 71 -4.70 -13.63 -3.44
N THR A 72 -5.77 -13.82 -2.70
CA THR A 72 -6.01 -13.04 -1.48
C THR A 72 -5.24 -13.63 -0.30
N VAL A 73 -4.47 -12.76 0.36
CA VAL A 73 -3.72 -13.08 1.58
C VAL A 73 -4.09 -12.07 2.67
N ASP A 74 -4.26 -12.54 3.89
CA ASP A 74 -4.49 -11.64 5.01
C ASP A 74 -3.15 -11.16 5.56
N ILE A 75 -2.98 -9.83 5.62
CA ILE A 75 -1.80 -9.19 6.20
C ILE A 75 -1.99 -9.04 7.71
N SER A 76 -3.20 -8.70 8.13
CA SER A 76 -3.60 -8.54 9.53
C SER A 76 -5.07 -8.93 9.65
N ASP A 77 -5.64 -8.77 10.85
CA ASP A 77 -7.05 -9.10 11.11
C ASP A 77 -8.00 -8.26 10.26
N ASP A 78 -7.61 -7.05 9.88
CA ASP A 78 -8.48 -6.10 9.17
C ASP A 78 -7.96 -5.67 7.79
N VAL A 79 -6.78 -6.12 7.38
CA VAL A 79 -6.18 -5.75 6.09
C VAL A 79 -5.81 -6.99 5.28
N SER A 80 -6.24 -7.02 4.04
CA SER A 80 -5.91 -8.08 3.08
C SER A 80 -5.22 -7.51 1.85
N LEU A 81 -4.46 -8.36 1.17
CA LEU A 81 -3.77 -8.06 -0.07
C LEU A 81 -4.21 -9.06 -1.13
N THR A 82 -4.57 -8.57 -2.30
CA THR A 82 -4.91 -9.42 -3.45
C THR A 82 -4.03 -9.04 -4.63
N ALA A 83 -3.34 -10.02 -5.21
CA ALA A 83 -2.43 -9.83 -6.34
C ALA A 83 -2.97 -10.39 -7.67
N SER A 84 -4.17 -10.94 -7.68
CA SER A 84 -4.78 -11.51 -8.88
C SER A 84 -5.71 -10.51 -9.57
N LYS A 85 -5.86 -10.66 -10.89
CA LYS A 85 -6.64 -9.72 -11.70
C LYS A 85 -8.16 -9.85 -11.52
N ASP A 86 -8.63 -10.94 -10.97
CA ASP A 86 -10.07 -11.21 -10.77
C ASP A 86 -10.73 -10.14 -9.89
N ILE A 87 -10.01 -9.61 -8.91
CA ILE A 87 -10.52 -8.54 -8.04
C ILE A 87 -10.81 -7.26 -8.85
N LEU A 88 -10.02 -6.97 -9.89
CA LEU A 88 -10.20 -5.77 -10.70
C LEU A 88 -11.53 -5.80 -11.45
N SER A 89 -11.95 -6.97 -11.91
CA SER A 89 -13.26 -7.13 -12.57
C SER A 89 -14.41 -6.77 -11.62
N ASP A 90 -14.30 -7.17 -10.35
CA ASP A 90 -15.31 -6.84 -9.34
C ASP A 90 -15.27 -5.36 -8.96
N ILE A 91 -14.08 -4.78 -8.82
CA ILE A 91 -13.94 -3.34 -8.53
C ILE A 91 -14.54 -2.51 -9.67
N ALA A 92 -14.32 -2.93 -10.90
CA ALA A 92 -14.82 -2.21 -12.09
C ALA A 92 -16.35 -2.06 -12.10
N VAL A 93 -17.08 -3.02 -11.57
CA VAL A 93 -18.54 -3.02 -11.55
C VAL A 93 -19.13 -2.72 -10.16
N GLY A 94 -18.32 -2.23 -9.23
CA GLY A 94 -18.77 -1.85 -7.89
C GLY A 94 -19.03 -3.02 -6.95
N LYS A 95 -18.56 -4.22 -7.27
CA LYS A 95 -18.71 -5.43 -6.44
C LYS A 95 -17.43 -5.81 -5.71
N GLY A 96 -16.42 -4.95 -5.75
CA GLY A 96 -15.16 -5.18 -5.07
C GLY A 96 -15.24 -4.90 -3.57
N PRO A 97 -14.13 -5.09 -2.86
CA PRO A 97 -14.06 -4.79 -1.44
C PRO A 97 -14.15 -3.28 -1.19
N GLN A 98 -14.56 -2.92 0.02
CA GLN A 98 -14.56 -1.53 0.43
C GLN A 98 -13.13 -1.04 0.64
N ASN A 99 -12.90 0.24 0.32
CA ASN A 99 -11.63 0.92 0.55
C ASN A 99 -10.45 0.21 -0.09
N ALA A 100 -10.58 -0.15 -1.37
CA ALA A 100 -9.50 -0.77 -2.12
C ALA A 100 -8.49 0.28 -2.58
N LEU A 101 -7.22 0.03 -2.33
CA LEU A 101 -6.10 0.81 -2.85
C LEU A 101 -5.36 -0.03 -3.88
N VAL A 102 -5.28 0.48 -5.11
CA VAL A 102 -4.55 -0.19 -6.19
C VAL A 102 -3.14 0.36 -6.24
N THR A 103 -2.15 -0.52 -6.17
CA THR A 103 -0.73 -0.15 -6.23
C THR A 103 -0.06 -0.85 -7.40
N LEU A 104 0.96 -0.20 -7.98
CA LEU A 104 1.84 -0.81 -8.96
C LEU A 104 3.26 -0.84 -8.39
N GLY A 105 3.91 -1.99 -8.55
CA GLY A 105 5.25 -2.21 -8.02
C GLY A 105 5.26 -2.48 -6.52
N TYR A 106 6.42 -2.86 -6.04
CA TYR A 106 6.64 -3.12 -4.62
C TYR A 106 8.07 -2.77 -4.23
N SER A 107 8.32 -2.72 -2.92
CA SER A 107 9.65 -2.57 -2.35
C SER A 107 10.09 -3.91 -1.78
N SER A 108 11.38 -4.21 -1.87
CA SER A 108 11.92 -5.46 -1.35
C SER A 108 13.23 -5.20 -0.61
N TRP A 109 13.46 -6.03 0.39
CA TRP A 109 14.71 -6.07 1.14
C TRP A 109 15.26 -7.47 1.08
N ASP A 110 16.58 -7.59 0.89
CA ASP A 110 17.26 -8.88 0.96
C ASP A 110 17.21 -9.46 2.38
N ALA A 111 17.47 -10.74 2.49
CA ALA A 111 17.49 -11.44 3.79
C ALA A 111 18.41 -10.70 4.77
N GLY A 112 17.84 -10.27 5.91
CA GLY A 112 18.56 -9.54 6.94
C GLY A 112 18.73 -8.05 6.70
N GLN A 113 18.44 -7.54 5.50
CA GLN A 113 18.63 -6.14 5.19
C GLN A 113 17.66 -5.23 5.95
N LEU A 114 16.39 -5.60 6.02
CA LEU A 114 15.40 -4.80 6.75
C LEU A 114 15.71 -4.76 8.24
N GLU A 115 16.10 -5.89 8.81
CA GLU A 115 16.48 -6.00 10.21
C GLU A 115 17.69 -5.12 10.51
N GLU A 116 18.68 -5.10 9.63
CA GLU A 116 19.85 -4.23 9.76
C GLU A 116 19.46 -2.75 9.73
N GLU A 117 18.60 -2.37 8.78
CA GLU A 117 18.11 -0.99 8.68
C GLU A 117 17.29 -0.58 9.91
N LEU A 118 16.51 -1.49 10.49
CA LEU A 118 15.79 -1.24 11.74
C LEU A 118 16.75 -1.04 12.91
N THR A 119 17.82 -1.82 12.96
CA THR A 119 18.86 -1.69 14.00
C THR A 119 19.55 -0.34 13.94
N THR A 120 19.75 0.21 12.73
CA THR A 120 20.39 1.52 12.53
C THR A 120 19.40 2.68 12.59
N ASN A 121 18.16 2.44 13.00
CA ASN A 121 17.10 3.44 13.10
C ASN A 121 16.77 4.13 11.76
N SER A 122 16.96 3.45 10.64
CA SER A 122 16.58 3.95 9.31
C SER A 122 15.06 3.98 9.13
N TRP A 123 14.33 3.25 9.95
CA TRP A 123 12.87 3.16 9.92
C TRP A 123 12.26 3.34 11.31
N LEU A 124 11.11 3.97 11.35
CA LEU A 124 10.22 3.93 12.51
C LEU A 124 9.15 2.88 12.23
N THR A 125 8.92 1.99 13.21
CA THR A 125 7.88 0.97 13.07
C THR A 125 6.66 1.34 13.90
N ILE A 126 5.50 1.17 13.30
CA ILE A 126 4.22 1.38 13.96
C ILE A 126 3.28 0.22 13.62
N PRO A 127 2.32 -0.10 14.49
CA PRO A 127 1.31 -1.09 14.14
C PRO A 127 0.50 -0.64 12.91
N ALA A 128 0.24 -1.56 11.98
CA ALA A 128 -0.60 -1.29 10.83
C ALA A 128 -2.05 -1.13 11.29
N LYS A 129 -2.62 0.05 11.04
CA LYS A 129 -4.02 0.34 11.37
C LYS A 129 -4.78 0.64 10.08
N SER A 130 -5.92 -0.03 9.92
CA SER A 130 -6.76 0.18 8.74
C SER A 130 -7.18 1.64 8.55
N ALA A 131 -7.41 2.37 9.65
CA ALA A 131 -7.78 3.79 9.60
C ALA A 131 -6.66 4.64 8.96
N ILE A 132 -5.40 4.35 9.24
CA ILE A 132 -4.26 5.06 8.64
C ILE A 132 -4.17 4.73 7.15
N ILE A 133 -4.36 3.48 6.79
CA ILE A 133 -4.21 3.01 5.41
C ILE A 133 -5.36 3.52 4.53
N PHE A 134 -6.61 3.35 4.99
CA PHE A 134 -7.80 3.55 4.15
C PHE A 134 -8.57 4.84 4.41
N ASN A 135 -8.53 5.36 5.63
CA ASN A 135 -9.34 6.52 6.03
C ASN A 135 -8.53 7.82 6.12
N THR A 136 -7.29 7.80 5.64
CA THR A 136 -6.40 8.96 5.65
C THR A 136 -6.02 9.31 4.21
N GLU A 137 -6.09 10.60 3.88
CA GLU A 137 -5.63 11.07 2.57
C GLU A 137 -4.15 10.70 2.36
N CYS A 138 -3.81 10.36 1.13
CA CYS A 138 -2.47 9.88 0.77
C CYS A 138 -1.37 10.79 1.29
N GLU A 139 -1.50 12.10 1.07
CA GLU A 139 -0.52 13.10 1.50
C GLU A 139 -0.41 13.25 3.02
N ASN A 140 -1.39 12.78 3.77
CA ASN A 140 -1.43 12.89 5.23
C ASN A 140 -1.02 11.60 5.94
N ARG A 141 -0.82 10.51 5.23
CA ARG A 141 -0.54 9.20 5.84
C ARG A 141 0.72 9.21 6.69
N ALA A 142 1.79 9.84 6.23
CA ALA A 142 3.04 9.90 6.99
C ALA A 142 2.85 10.67 8.31
N VAL A 143 2.18 11.81 8.26
CA VAL A 143 1.92 12.64 9.45
C VAL A 143 1.03 11.90 10.45
N VAL A 144 -0.05 11.28 9.97
CA VAL A 144 -1.00 10.55 10.82
C VAL A 144 -0.35 9.31 11.42
N ALA A 145 0.45 8.59 10.62
CA ALA A 145 1.18 7.42 11.10
C ALA A 145 2.16 7.78 12.22
N ALA A 146 2.95 8.82 12.03
CA ALA A 146 3.88 9.29 13.05
C ALA A 146 3.15 9.78 14.32
N ALA A 147 2.05 10.50 14.15
CA ALA A 147 1.25 10.99 15.27
C ALA A 147 0.65 9.85 16.11
N SER A 148 0.40 8.70 15.52
CA SER A 148 -0.15 7.53 16.22
C SER A 148 0.80 7.00 17.31
N ILE A 149 2.09 7.33 17.23
CA ILE A 149 3.08 6.98 18.26
C ILE A 149 3.66 8.23 18.94
N GLY A 150 2.95 9.37 18.85
CA GLY A 150 3.31 10.59 19.53
C GLY A 150 4.40 11.43 18.87
N ILE A 151 4.72 11.18 17.59
CA ILE A 151 5.78 11.89 16.87
C ILE A 151 5.19 12.93 15.93
N LYS A 152 5.75 14.15 15.94
CA LYS A 152 5.42 15.20 14.97
C LYS A 152 6.48 15.22 13.88
N LEU A 153 6.09 14.94 12.64
CA LEU A 153 7.03 14.86 11.50
C LEU A 153 7.78 16.15 11.25
N GLY A 154 7.17 17.31 11.49
CA GLY A 154 7.85 18.57 11.35
C GLY A 154 9.10 18.71 12.22
N MET A 155 9.09 18.09 13.40
CA MET A 155 10.25 18.04 14.30
C MET A 155 11.30 17.04 13.81
N LEU A 156 10.85 15.90 13.27
CA LEU A 156 11.75 14.88 12.71
C LEU A 156 12.49 15.39 11.49
N SER A 157 11.82 16.11 10.60
CA SER A 157 12.46 16.62 9.39
C SER A 157 13.50 17.69 9.69
N MET A 158 13.38 18.39 10.81
CA MET A 158 14.40 19.35 11.25
C MET A 158 15.67 18.63 11.75
N ASP A 159 15.52 17.51 12.42
CA ASP A 159 16.63 16.72 12.91
C ASP A 159 17.33 15.94 11.80
N ILE A 160 16.55 15.37 10.87
CA ILE A 160 17.08 14.57 9.77
C ILE A 160 17.68 15.46 8.68
N GLY A 161 17.14 16.66 8.47
CA GLY A 161 17.64 17.61 7.47
C GLY A 161 19.03 18.15 7.76
N HIS A 162 19.57 17.90 8.93
CA HIS A 162 20.88 18.35 9.38
C HIS A 162 21.90 17.22 9.56
N ALA A 163 21.50 16.00 9.26
CA ALA A 163 22.38 14.85 9.39
C ALA A 163 23.27 14.61 8.18
#